data_4c6aa601848ff0aeb170bc01a06e6ce1
#
_entry.id   4c6aa601848ff0aeb170bc01a06e6ce1
#
_cell.length_a   1.000
_cell.length_b   1.000
_cell.length_c   1.000
_cell.angle_alpha   90.00
_cell.angle_beta   90.00
_cell.angle_gamma   90.00
#
_symmetry.space_group_name_H-M   'P 1'
#
loop_
_entity.id
_entity.type
_entity.pdbx_description
1 polymer ?
#
loop_
_entity_poly.entity_id
_entity_poly.type
_entity_poly.pdbx_seq_one_letter_code
_entity_poly.pdbx_strand_id
1 'polypeptide(L)'
;MAEMTELKLLALDDEDLQIISAHMQDSVFKASDLEWHGKRGHFSLVVNRFVWEKAARASEGYERRKAALSFKRVQAVRTLGIDRRDDQAVYSLLAIRFSRKDEGPDGTIELTLAGGSAISLDVECIEAQLADTGGVWGTENRPKHDA
;
A
#
# COMPACT_ATOMS: atom_id res chain seq x y z
N MET A 1 18.54 -12.43 15.14
CA MET A 1 18.16 -12.39 14.91
C MET A 1 17.81 -11.95 14.02
N ALA A 2 17.70 -12.09 13.68
CA ALA A 2 17.33 -11.88 12.93
C ALA A 2 16.97 -11.25 12.39
N GLU A 3 17.17 -11.16 12.02
CA GLU A 3 16.84 -10.50 11.68
C GLU A 3 15.92 -10.13 11.04
N MET A 4 15.44 -9.83 11.44
CA MET A 4 14.26 -9.40 10.87
C MET A 4 14.49 -8.20 10.12
N THR A 5 14.32 -8.30 8.87
CA THR A 5 14.51 -7.18 7.96
C THR A 5 13.16 -6.56 7.70
N GLU A 6 12.99 -5.33 8.11
CA GLU A 6 11.80 -4.57 7.78
C GLU A 6 11.98 -3.95 6.42
N LEU A 7 10.97 -4.10 5.58
CA LEU A 7 11.01 -3.51 4.26
C LEU A 7 10.76 -2.01 4.35
N LYS A 8 11.55 -1.24 3.61
CA LYS A 8 11.34 0.20 3.50
C LYS A 8 11.74 0.62 2.10
N LEU A 9 10.79 1.13 1.33
CA LEU A 9 11.00 1.52 -0.05
C LEU A 9 10.53 2.94 -0.26
N LEU A 10 11.27 3.68 -1.07
CA LEU A 10 10.92 5.04 -1.44
C LEU A 10 10.83 5.10 -2.96
N ALA A 11 9.79 5.76 -3.48
CA ALA A 11 9.62 5.92 -4.91
C ALA A 11 9.49 7.38 -5.27
N LEU A 12 10.34 7.85 -6.18
CA LEU A 12 10.29 9.19 -6.71
C LEU A 12 10.04 9.20 -8.22
N ASP A 13 9.92 8.02 -8.82
CA ASP A 13 9.59 7.86 -10.23
C ASP A 13 8.73 6.64 -10.42
N ASP A 14 8.26 6.43 -11.65
CA ASP A 14 7.35 5.33 -11.93
C ASP A 14 8.01 3.98 -11.80
N GLU A 15 9.28 3.88 -12.16
CA GLU A 15 9.98 2.61 -12.06
C GLU A 15 10.01 2.12 -10.63
N ASP A 16 10.35 3.00 -9.69
CA ASP A 16 10.37 2.64 -8.28
C ASP A 16 8.96 2.42 -7.75
N LEU A 17 7.98 3.17 -8.28
CA LEU A 17 6.60 2.96 -7.85
C LEU A 17 6.12 1.57 -8.22
N GLN A 18 6.56 1.03 -9.36
CA GLN A 18 6.18 -0.31 -9.75
C GLN A 18 6.79 -1.37 -8.84
N ILE A 19 7.94 -1.08 -8.25
CA ILE A 19 8.52 -1.97 -7.25
C ILE A 19 7.62 -1.99 -6.00
N ILE A 20 7.18 -0.83 -5.58
CA ILE A 20 6.23 -0.76 -4.45
C ILE A 20 4.94 -1.50 -4.80
N SER A 21 4.44 -1.31 -6.02
CA SER A 21 3.22 -1.98 -6.47
C SER A 21 3.34 -3.49 -6.35
N ALA A 22 4.48 -4.04 -6.76
CA ALA A 22 4.70 -5.48 -6.70
C ALA A 22 4.67 -5.99 -5.25
N HIS A 23 5.23 -5.23 -4.32
CA HIS A 23 5.22 -5.63 -2.91
C HIS A 23 3.84 -5.46 -2.28
N MET A 24 3.00 -4.62 -2.86
CA MET A 24 1.68 -4.34 -2.31
C MET A 24 0.58 -5.22 -2.87
N GLN A 25 0.88 -6.04 -3.87
CA GLN A 25 -0.14 -6.88 -4.50
C GLN A 25 -0.80 -7.77 -3.45
N ASP A 26 -2.13 -7.80 -3.47
CA ASP A 26 -2.96 -8.58 -2.56
C ASP A 26 -2.90 -8.11 -1.10
N SER A 27 -2.41 -6.89 -0.85
CA SER A 27 -2.51 -6.28 0.47
C SER A 27 -3.98 -5.99 0.77
N VAL A 28 -4.36 -6.13 2.03
CA VAL A 28 -5.73 -5.89 2.44
C VAL A 28 -5.76 -4.76 3.47
N PHE A 29 -6.85 -3.99 3.44
CA PHE A 29 -7.02 -2.86 4.35
C PHE A 29 -8.51 -2.60 4.52
N LYS A 30 -8.84 -1.85 5.57
CA LYS A 30 -10.22 -1.42 5.80
C LYS A 30 -10.34 0.05 5.43
N ALA A 31 -11.56 0.49 5.17
CA ALA A 31 -11.78 1.91 4.88
C ALA A 31 -11.29 2.79 6.03
N SER A 32 -11.39 2.31 7.27
CA SER A 32 -10.92 3.06 8.43
C SER A 32 -9.40 3.22 8.47
N ASP A 33 -8.67 2.47 7.65
CA ASP A 33 -7.21 2.56 7.59
C ASP A 33 -6.72 3.64 6.64
N LEU A 34 -7.63 4.33 5.96
CA LEU A 34 -7.27 5.38 5.03
C LEU A 34 -7.22 6.73 5.73
N GLU A 35 -6.21 7.55 5.41
CA GLU A 35 -6.11 8.90 5.96
C GLU A 35 -5.77 9.89 4.87
N TRP A 36 -6.55 10.97 4.81
CA TRP A 36 -6.32 12.04 3.85
C TRP A 36 -6.17 13.36 4.59
N HIS A 37 -4.97 13.95 4.49
CA HIS A 37 -4.66 15.24 5.09
C HIS A 37 -4.48 16.25 3.96
N GLY A 38 -5.60 16.82 3.52
CA GLY A 38 -5.60 17.65 2.31
C GLY A 38 -4.69 18.86 2.37
N LYS A 39 -4.59 19.50 3.52
CA LYS A 39 -3.75 20.69 3.65
C LYS A 39 -2.27 20.37 3.48
N ARG A 40 -1.87 19.15 3.83
CA ARG A 40 -0.48 18.73 3.70
C ARG A 40 -0.22 18.00 2.39
N GLY A 41 -1.27 17.69 1.65
CA GLY A 41 -1.12 16.89 0.45
C GLY A 41 -0.65 15.48 0.77
N HIS A 42 -1.10 14.91 1.86
CA HIS A 42 -0.58 13.62 2.33
C HIS A 42 -1.72 12.62 2.41
N PHE A 43 -1.60 11.51 1.67
CA PHE A 43 -2.55 10.41 1.72
C PHE A 43 -1.82 9.16 2.15
N SER A 44 -2.40 8.42 3.10
CA SER A 44 -1.76 7.21 3.59
C SER A 44 -2.78 6.14 3.91
N LEU A 45 -2.31 4.91 3.94
CA LEU A 45 -3.13 3.78 4.37
C LEU A 45 -2.24 2.75 5.05
N VAL A 46 -2.83 2.07 6.03
CA VAL A 46 -2.17 0.97 6.72
C VAL A 46 -2.76 -0.31 6.17
N VAL A 47 -1.90 -1.24 5.80
CA VAL A 47 -2.34 -2.47 5.16
C VAL A 47 -1.72 -3.67 5.85
N ASN A 48 -2.34 -4.83 5.63
CA ASN A 48 -1.68 -6.10 5.86
C ASN A 48 -1.20 -6.58 4.51
N ARG A 49 0.11 -6.53 4.30
CA ARG A 49 0.66 -6.92 3.01
C ARG A 49 1.13 -8.36 3.06
N PHE A 50 1.00 -9.05 1.91
CA PHE A 50 1.54 -10.38 1.75
C PHE A 50 3.04 -10.24 1.52
N VAL A 51 3.84 -11.05 2.21
CA VAL A 51 5.29 -10.93 2.11
C VAL A 51 5.76 -11.76 0.93
N TRP A 52 5.73 -11.15 -0.26
CA TRP A 52 6.06 -11.82 -1.51
C TRP A 52 7.50 -12.29 -1.55
N GLU A 53 8.38 -11.54 -0.92
CA GLU A 53 9.79 -11.90 -0.91
C GLU A 53 10.05 -13.19 -0.14
N LYS A 54 9.16 -13.56 0.79
CA LYS A 54 9.27 -14.83 1.48
C LYS A 54 8.55 -15.95 0.74
N ALA A 55 7.55 -15.60 -0.03
CA ALA A 55 6.78 -16.61 -0.75
C ALA A 55 7.65 -17.33 -1.80
N ALA A 56 8.71 -16.67 -2.25
CA ALA A 56 9.63 -17.27 -3.19
C ALA A 56 10.38 -18.46 -2.57
N ARG A 57 10.37 -18.57 -1.25
CA ARG A 57 10.99 -19.68 -0.54
C ARG A 57 9.88 -20.52 0.08
N ALA A 58 9.26 -21.33 -0.74
CA ALA A 58 8.04 -22.03 -0.37
C ALA A 58 8.16 -22.83 0.91
N SER A 59 9.35 -23.30 1.24
CA SER A 59 9.54 -24.09 2.43
C SER A 59 9.33 -23.29 3.71
N GLU A 60 9.31 -21.97 3.63
CA GLU A 60 9.14 -21.13 4.80
C GLU A 60 7.69 -20.70 5.01
N GLY A 61 6.79 -21.08 4.09
CA GLY A 61 5.40 -20.75 4.21
C GLY A 61 5.12 -19.31 3.83
N TYR A 62 3.97 -18.82 4.23
CA TYR A 62 3.51 -17.50 3.86
C TYR A 62 3.37 -16.62 5.07
N GLU A 63 3.50 -15.33 4.87
CA GLU A 63 3.49 -14.38 5.95
C GLU A 63 2.82 -13.09 5.50
N ARG A 64 2.13 -12.44 6.43
CA ARG A 64 1.61 -11.09 6.20
C ARG A 64 2.19 -10.16 7.25
N ARG A 65 2.44 -8.92 6.85
CA ARG A 65 2.97 -7.90 7.74
C ARG A 65 2.18 -6.63 7.62
N LYS A 66 2.10 -5.92 8.72
CA LYS A 66 1.48 -4.61 8.70
C LYS A 66 2.48 -3.62 8.11
N ALA A 67 2.00 -2.78 7.21
CA ALA A 67 2.83 -1.81 6.54
C ALA A 67 2.05 -0.52 6.33
N ALA A 68 2.77 0.59 6.22
CA ALA A 68 2.17 1.88 5.91
C ALA A 68 2.63 2.30 4.53
N LEU A 69 1.67 2.63 3.68
CA LEU A 69 1.93 3.19 2.36
C LEU A 69 1.50 4.64 2.39
N SER A 70 2.41 5.55 2.06
CA SER A 70 2.10 6.96 2.11
C SER A 70 2.52 7.65 0.83
N PHE A 71 1.73 8.66 0.45
CA PHE A 71 1.97 9.48 -0.73
C PHE A 71 1.97 10.94 -0.30
N LYS A 72 2.96 11.68 -0.79
CA LYS A 72 3.02 13.12 -0.61
C LYS A 72 2.75 13.81 -1.92
N ARG A 73 2.64 15.13 -1.88
CA ARG A 73 2.38 15.94 -3.07
C ARG A 73 1.05 15.61 -3.73
N VAL A 74 0.08 15.17 -2.92
CA VAL A 74 -1.24 14.80 -3.41
C VAL A 74 -2.14 16.02 -3.37
N GLN A 75 -2.74 16.35 -4.51
CA GLN A 75 -3.60 17.52 -4.63
C GLN A 75 -5.07 17.18 -4.43
N ALA A 76 -5.47 15.96 -4.79
CA ALA A 76 -6.85 15.55 -4.68
C ALA A 76 -6.93 14.04 -4.59
N VAL A 77 -7.96 13.55 -3.89
CA VAL A 77 -8.21 12.11 -3.74
C VAL A 77 -9.63 11.85 -4.22
N ARG A 78 -9.77 10.88 -5.11
CA ARG A 78 -11.08 10.43 -5.59
C ARG A 78 -11.18 8.94 -5.35
N THR A 79 -12.36 8.47 -4.97
CA THR A 79 -12.58 7.05 -4.75
C THR A 79 -13.74 6.57 -5.59
N LEU A 80 -13.69 5.29 -5.96
CA LEU A 80 -14.75 4.62 -6.66
C LEU A 80 -15.01 3.32 -5.94
N GLY A 81 -16.27 3.10 -5.52
CA GLY A 81 -16.64 1.84 -4.88
C GLY A 81 -16.17 1.69 -3.44
N ILE A 82 -15.77 2.77 -2.80
CA ILE A 82 -15.44 2.76 -1.37
C ILE A 82 -16.65 3.29 -0.63
N ASP A 83 -17.22 2.48 0.27
CA ASP A 83 -18.37 2.89 1.05
C ASP A 83 -17.88 3.51 2.35
N ARG A 84 -18.00 4.82 2.45
CA ARG A 84 -17.53 5.54 3.62
C ARG A 84 -18.38 5.31 4.86
N ARG A 85 -19.58 4.77 4.68
CA ARG A 85 -20.47 4.48 5.80
C ARG A 85 -20.14 3.15 6.46
N ASP A 86 -19.37 2.30 5.77
CA ASP A 86 -18.95 1.00 6.29
C ASP A 86 -17.44 1.02 6.43
N ASP A 87 -16.95 1.55 7.54
CA ASP A 87 -15.52 1.69 7.74
C ASP A 87 -14.84 0.35 8.07
N GLN A 88 -15.60 -0.70 8.24
CA GLN A 88 -15.06 -2.03 8.48
C GLN A 88 -15.00 -2.88 7.21
N ALA A 89 -15.49 -2.36 6.09
CA ALA A 89 -15.39 -3.08 4.83
C ALA A 89 -13.93 -3.27 4.46
N VAL A 90 -13.60 -4.45 3.93
CA VAL A 90 -12.24 -4.84 3.62
C VAL A 90 -12.02 -4.75 2.11
N TYR A 91 -10.90 -4.16 1.71
CA TYR A 91 -10.53 -4.02 0.31
C TYR A 91 -9.19 -4.68 0.06
N SER A 92 -8.99 -5.12 -1.17
CA SER A 92 -7.75 -5.80 -1.56
C SER A 92 -7.11 -5.02 -2.69
N LEU A 93 -5.83 -4.69 -2.53
CA LEU A 93 -5.10 -3.90 -3.51
C LEU A 93 -4.51 -4.83 -4.56
N LEU A 94 -4.74 -4.52 -5.83
CA LEU A 94 -4.22 -5.31 -6.93
C LEU A 94 -2.98 -4.67 -7.55
N ALA A 95 -3.00 -3.35 -7.76
CA ALA A 95 -1.90 -2.69 -8.45
C ALA A 95 -1.90 -1.20 -8.15
N ILE A 96 -0.74 -0.59 -8.30
CA ILE A 96 -0.56 0.86 -8.21
C ILE A 96 0.02 1.30 -9.55
N ARG A 97 -0.63 2.25 -10.19
CA ARG A 97 -0.22 2.71 -11.53
C ARG A 97 -0.16 4.22 -11.57
N PHE A 98 0.76 4.73 -12.37
CA PHE A 98 0.90 6.16 -12.59
C PHE A 98 0.60 6.49 -14.04
N SER A 99 -0.22 7.52 -14.24
CA SER A 99 -0.52 8.05 -15.57
C SER A 99 -0.09 9.50 -15.58
N ARG A 100 0.89 9.82 -16.44
CA ARG A 100 1.38 11.18 -16.57
C ARG A 100 0.30 12.04 -17.23
N LYS A 101 0.15 13.27 -16.74
CA LYS A 101 -0.88 14.15 -17.28
C LYS A 101 -0.46 14.73 -18.63
N ASP A 102 0.71 15.35 -18.67
CA ASP A 102 1.25 15.94 -19.89
C ASP A 102 2.72 15.57 -19.95
N GLU A 103 3.59 16.54 -20.11
CA GLU A 103 5.02 16.27 -20.17
C GLU A 103 5.73 16.52 -18.84
N GLY A 104 5.01 17.12 -17.90
CA GLY A 104 5.57 17.40 -16.59
C GLY A 104 5.55 16.19 -15.69
N PRO A 105 5.99 16.36 -14.44
CA PRO A 105 6.01 15.25 -13.48
C PRO A 105 4.66 14.95 -12.85
N ASP A 106 3.66 15.78 -13.10
CA ASP A 106 2.35 15.61 -12.48
C ASP A 106 1.53 14.57 -13.21
N GLY A 107 0.59 13.99 -12.50
CA GLY A 107 -0.28 12.97 -13.07
C GLY A 107 -1.20 12.39 -12.03
N THR A 108 -1.65 11.17 -12.27
CA THR A 108 -2.58 10.47 -11.39
C THR A 108 -1.98 9.12 -11.00
N ILE A 109 -1.96 8.86 -9.70
CA ILE A 109 -1.62 7.54 -9.18
C ILE A 109 -2.93 6.84 -8.87
N GLU A 110 -3.12 5.67 -9.46
CA GLU A 110 -4.34 4.90 -9.23
C GLU A 110 -4.03 3.64 -8.46
N LEU A 111 -4.73 3.44 -7.35
CA LEU A 111 -4.69 2.20 -6.60
C LEU A 111 -5.90 1.39 -7.07
N THR A 112 -5.64 0.33 -7.83
CA THR A 112 -6.67 -0.53 -8.37
C THR A 112 -7.00 -1.59 -7.32
N LEU A 113 -8.27 -1.72 -6.99
CA LEU A 113 -8.72 -2.65 -5.95
C LEU A 113 -9.55 -3.75 -6.59
N ALA A 114 -9.58 -4.90 -5.91
CA ALA A 114 -10.41 -6.01 -6.36
C ALA A 114 -11.89 -5.59 -6.32
N GLY A 115 -12.69 -6.17 -7.21
CA GLY A 115 -14.12 -5.89 -7.24
C GLY A 115 -14.50 -4.62 -7.95
N GLY A 116 -13.57 -4.03 -8.70
CA GLY A 116 -13.89 -2.84 -9.49
C GLY A 116 -13.76 -1.53 -8.74
N SER A 117 -13.27 -1.55 -7.52
CA SER A 117 -13.07 -0.32 -6.76
C SER A 117 -11.70 0.28 -7.06
N ALA A 118 -11.53 1.56 -6.76
CA ALA A 118 -10.27 2.23 -7.02
C ALA A 118 -10.14 3.49 -6.16
N ILE A 119 -8.89 3.89 -5.94
CA ILE A 119 -8.55 5.16 -5.30
C ILE A 119 -7.61 5.88 -6.26
N SER A 120 -7.95 7.11 -6.62
CA SER A 120 -7.15 7.91 -7.55
C SER A 120 -6.60 9.13 -6.83
N LEU A 121 -5.29 9.34 -6.97
CA LEU A 121 -4.59 10.45 -6.35
C LEU A 121 -4.05 11.34 -7.46
N ASP A 122 -4.49 12.60 -7.48
CA ASP A 122 -3.87 13.58 -8.38
C ASP A 122 -2.64 14.13 -7.67
N VAL A 123 -1.48 13.99 -8.29
CA VAL A 123 -0.21 14.34 -7.64
C VAL A 123 0.58 15.35 -8.49
N GLU A 124 1.37 16.18 -7.80
CA GLU A 124 2.31 17.07 -8.48
C GLU A 124 3.48 16.28 -9.04
N CYS A 125 3.82 15.20 -8.37
CA CYS A 125 4.87 14.28 -8.79
C CYS A 125 4.74 13.02 -7.94
N ILE A 126 5.51 11.99 -8.30
CA ILE A 126 5.52 10.76 -7.51
C ILE A 126 6.40 10.96 -6.30
N GLU A 127 5.83 10.80 -5.13
CA GLU A 127 6.60 10.74 -3.89
C GLU A 127 5.87 9.79 -2.96
N ALA A 128 6.32 8.54 -2.91
CA ALA A 128 5.65 7.49 -2.18
C ALA A 128 6.64 6.72 -1.32
N GLN A 129 6.13 6.16 -0.25
CA GLN A 129 6.96 5.37 0.65
C GLN A 129 6.15 4.20 1.19
N LEU A 130 6.78 3.03 1.17
CA LEU A 130 6.23 1.84 1.80
C LEU A 130 7.16 1.43 2.92
N ALA A 131 6.63 1.26 4.11
CA ALA A 131 7.43 0.88 5.25
C ALA A 131 6.68 -0.14 6.11
N ASP A 132 7.31 -1.27 6.38
CA ASP A 132 6.75 -2.23 7.33
C ASP A 132 6.72 -1.59 8.71
N THR A 133 5.63 -1.83 9.45
CA THR A 133 5.48 -1.32 10.79
C THR A 133 5.28 -2.52 11.72
N GLY A 134 5.84 -2.46 12.89
CA GLY A 134 5.64 -3.52 13.86
C GLY A 134 6.28 -4.83 13.51
N GLY A 135 6.90 -4.91 12.38
CA GLY A 135 7.75 -6.00 11.96
C GLY A 135 7.30 -7.39 12.34
N VAL A 136 7.95 -7.92 13.30
CA VAL A 136 7.96 -9.33 13.58
C VAL A 136 6.70 -9.91 14.16
N TRP A 137 5.92 -9.09 14.86
CA TRP A 137 4.83 -9.66 15.63
C TRP A 137 3.83 -10.43 14.78
N GLY A 138 3.71 -10.06 13.54
CA GLY A 138 2.77 -10.74 12.66
C GLY A 138 3.12 -12.19 12.38
N THR A 139 4.38 -12.53 12.40
CA THR A 139 4.80 -13.88 12.09
C THR A 139 4.61 -14.81 13.25
N GLU A 140 4.71 -14.30 14.45
CA GLU A 140 4.57 -15.15 15.59
C GLU A 140 3.18 -15.55 15.79
N ASN A 141 2.35 -14.80 15.30
CA ASN A 141 0.99 -15.18 15.44
C ASN A 141 0.58 -16.21 14.51
N ARG A 142 1.28 -16.42 14.01
CA ARG A 142 1.02 -17.26 13.32
C ARG A 142 0.62 -18.30 13.65
N PRO A 143 0.36 -18.13 13.91
CA PRO A 143 -0.13 -18.85 14.36
C PRO A 143 0.10 -19.61 14.70
N LYS A 144 0.59 -19.54 14.94
CA LYS A 144 0.83 -20.14 15.39
C LYS A 144 0.70 -20.23 16.14
N HIS A 145 0.67 -19.86 16.38
CA HIS A 145 0.72 -19.76 17.09
C HIS A 145 0.25 -19.91 17.74
N ASP A 146 0.12 -19.91 17.79
CA ASP A 146 -0.19 -19.95 18.46
C ASP A 146 -0.77 -19.99 18.95
N ALA A 147 -0.96 -19.99 19.15
CA ALA A 147 -1.48 -20.01 19.52
C ALA A 147 -1.82 -20.00 19.65
#